data_0da670304cae7b1bbc9a1679cb5aa182
#
_entry.id   0da670304cae7b1bbc9a1679cb5aa182
#
_cell.length_a   1.000
_cell.length_b   1.000
_cell.length_c   1.000
_cell.angle_alpha   90.00
_cell.angle_beta   90.00
_cell.angle_gamma   90.00
#
_symmetry.space_group_name_H-M   'P 1'
#
loop_
_entity.id
_entity.type
_entity.pdbx_description
1 polymer ?
#
loop_
_entity_poly.entity_id
_entity_poly.type
_entity_poly.pdbx_seq_one_letter_code
_entity_poly.pdbx_strand_id
1 'polypeptide(L)'
;MFHFKPEGMLLDTAANRQSFKSLATLQEAQLTGKILESRAVVCDSEHNLIVDMGSYRGIIPREEGALGIAEGTTRDIAIISRVNKPVCYRITGFSRSENGAVVPRLSRRQVQQDCLEQYISRLVPGDVID
;
A
#
# COMPACT_ATOMS: atom_id res chain seq x y z
N MET A 1 -13.28 -1.18 -19.74
CA MET A 1 -13.95 -1.32 -18.44
C MET A 1 -12.96 -1.13 -17.30
N PHE A 2 -13.35 -0.34 -16.33
CA PHE A 2 -12.51 -0.11 -15.17
C PHE A 2 -12.54 -1.35 -14.25
N HIS A 3 -11.36 -1.87 -13.93
CA HIS A 3 -11.22 -3.01 -13.04
C HIS A 3 -10.60 -2.56 -11.73
N PHE A 4 -11.45 -2.34 -10.75
CA PHE A 4 -11.01 -2.08 -9.39
C PHE A 4 -10.92 -3.41 -8.63
N LYS A 5 -9.74 -3.68 -8.07
CA LYS A 5 -9.55 -4.86 -7.23
C LYS A 5 -9.57 -4.42 -5.77
N PRO A 6 -10.55 -4.85 -4.97
CA PRO A 6 -10.55 -4.54 -3.55
C PRO A 6 -9.36 -5.16 -2.85
N GLU A 7 -8.95 -4.56 -1.75
CA GLU A 7 -7.89 -5.11 -0.91
C GLU A 7 -8.27 -6.51 -0.42
N GLY A 8 -7.30 -7.41 -0.44
CA GLY A 8 -7.49 -8.83 -0.14
C GLY A 8 -7.31 -9.72 -1.36
N MET A 9 -7.47 -9.19 -2.56
CA MET A 9 -7.44 -9.98 -3.79
C MET A 9 -6.06 -10.47 -4.19
N LEU A 10 -5.00 -9.77 -3.80
CA LEU A 10 -3.63 -10.10 -4.17
C LEU A 10 -2.90 -10.96 -3.13
N LEU A 11 -3.39 -10.98 -1.90
CA LEU A 11 -2.66 -11.51 -0.74
C LEU A 11 -2.11 -12.92 -0.97
N ASP A 12 -2.89 -13.79 -1.58
CA ASP A 12 -2.53 -15.19 -1.81
C ASP A 12 -2.04 -15.48 -3.23
N THR A 13 -1.79 -14.47 -4.05
CA THR A 13 -1.29 -14.71 -5.39
C THR A 13 0.20 -15.08 -5.36
N ALA A 14 0.60 -15.95 -6.31
CA ALA A 14 2.01 -16.34 -6.42
C ALA A 14 2.91 -15.15 -6.72
N ALA A 15 2.46 -14.23 -7.57
CA ALA A 15 3.24 -13.03 -7.90
C ALA A 15 3.49 -12.15 -6.68
N ASN A 16 2.48 -11.99 -5.81
CA ASN A 16 2.62 -11.22 -4.58
C ASN A 16 3.63 -11.88 -3.63
N ARG A 17 3.48 -13.18 -3.39
CA ARG A 17 4.40 -13.95 -2.52
C ARG A 17 5.83 -13.94 -3.03
N GLN A 18 6.01 -14.04 -4.34
CA GLN A 18 7.32 -14.05 -4.99
C GLN A 18 8.11 -12.79 -4.67
N SER A 19 7.44 -11.65 -4.57
CA SER A 19 8.07 -10.35 -4.30
C SER A 19 8.69 -10.27 -2.91
N PHE A 20 8.24 -11.10 -1.96
CA PHE A 20 8.72 -11.06 -0.58
C PHE A 20 9.90 -12.01 -0.30
N LYS A 21 10.40 -12.71 -1.31
CA LYS A 21 11.43 -13.75 -1.11
C LYS A 21 12.78 -13.18 -0.71
N SER A 22 13.14 -12.00 -1.19
CA SER A 22 14.45 -11.41 -0.92
C SER A 22 14.40 -9.90 -1.04
N LEU A 23 15.46 -9.25 -0.55
CA LEU A 23 15.61 -7.80 -0.72
C LEU A 23 15.67 -7.43 -2.22
N ALA A 24 16.32 -8.26 -3.04
CA ALA A 24 16.40 -8.02 -4.48
C ALA A 24 15.02 -8.00 -5.15
N THR A 25 14.13 -8.93 -4.78
CA THR A 25 12.77 -8.95 -5.32
C THR A 25 11.93 -7.77 -4.82
N LEU A 26 12.16 -7.30 -3.60
CA LEU A 26 11.52 -6.10 -3.08
C LEU A 26 12.00 -4.85 -3.81
N GLN A 27 13.29 -4.74 -4.07
CA GLN A 27 13.86 -3.63 -4.83
C GLN A 27 13.33 -3.60 -6.26
N GLU A 28 13.19 -4.77 -6.90
CA GLU A 28 12.57 -4.88 -8.21
C GLU A 28 11.12 -4.40 -8.20
N ALA A 29 10.35 -4.79 -7.20
CA ALA A 29 8.97 -4.34 -7.04
C ALA A 29 8.89 -2.82 -6.90
N GLN A 30 9.82 -2.21 -6.17
CA GLN A 30 9.91 -0.75 -6.07
C GLN A 30 10.17 -0.11 -7.42
N LEU A 31 11.16 -0.61 -8.17
CA LEU A 31 11.56 -0.05 -9.46
C LEU A 31 10.44 -0.14 -10.50
N THR A 32 9.68 -1.23 -10.48
CA THR A 32 8.59 -1.44 -11.43
C THR A 32 7.27 -0.81 -10.99
N GLY A 33 7.20 -0.27 -9.78
CA GLY A 33 5.97 0.30 -9.24
C GLY A 33 4.89 -0.74 -8.97
N LYS A 34 5.29 -1.98 -8.69
CA LYS A 34 4.36 -3.08 -8.50
C LYS A 34 3.50 -2.87 -7.24
N ILE A 35 2.20 -3.10 -7.39
CA ILE A 35 1.28 -3.11 -6.26
C ILE A 35 1.38 -4.44 -5.53
N LEU A 36 1.67 -4.38 -4.25
CA LEU A 36 1.77 -5.53 -3.38
C LEU A 36 0.67 -5.50 -2.33
N GLU A 37 0.45 -6.62 -1.67
CA GLU A 37 -0.53 -6.72 -0.61
C GLU A 37 0.02 -7.54 0.55
N SER A 38 -0.23 -7.07 1.76
CA SER A 38 0.14 -7.77 2.99
C SER A 38 -0.84 -7.40 4.09
N ARG A 39 -0.81 -8.17 5.18
CA ARG A 39 -1.65 -7.89 6.34
C ARG A 39 -0.99 -6.85 7.22
N ALA A 40 -1.72 -5.81 7.57
CA ALA A 40 -1.30 -4.86 8.60
C ALA A 40 -1.45 -5.52 9.96
N VAL A 41 -0.42 -5.44 10.79
CA VAL A 41 -0.40 -6.16 12.09
C VAL A 41 -0.52 -5.24 13.28
N VAL A 42 -0.02 -4.00 13.17
CA VAL A 42 -0.03 -3.02 14.26
C VAL A 42 -0.20 -1.62 13.68
N CYS A 43 -0.88 -0.76 14.44
CA CYS A 43 -0.84 0.68 14.23
C CYS A 43 -0.13 1.28 15.44
N ASP A 44 0.96 2.01 15.21
CA ASP A 44 1.74 2.58 16.32
C ASP A 44 1.09 3.86 16.87
N SER A 45 1.70 4.46 17.89
CA SER A 45 1.16 5.65 18.56
C SER A 45 1.10 6.88 17.65
N GLU A 46 1.87 6.89 16.56
CA GLU A 46 1.89 7.96 15.56
C GLU A 46 0.99 7.65 14.37
N HIS A 47 0.21 6.55 14.46
CA HIS A 47 -0.71 6.06 13.43
C HIS A 47 -0.01 5.61 12.15
N ASN A 48 1.23 5.15 12.26
CA ASN A 48 1.88 4.43 11.17
C ASN A 48 1.46 2.96 11.21
N LEU A 49 1.18 2.37 10.04
CA LEU A 49 0.84 0.95 9.96
C LEU A 49 2.10 0.11 9.79
N ILE A 50 2.23 -0.92 10.58
CA ILE A 50 3.28 -1.92 10.44
C ILE A 50 2.69 -3.12 9.72
N VAL A 51 3.38 -3.56 8.67
CA VAL A 51 2.88 -4.56 7.72
C VAL A 51 3.80 -5.76 7.72
N ASP A 52 3.19 -6.96 7.77
CA ASP A 52 3.94 -8.22 7.72
C ASP A 52 4.27 -8.56 6.27
N MET A 53 5.55 -8.50 5.92
CA MET A 53 6.07 -8.80 4.58
C MET A 53 6.92 -10.09 4.59
N GLY A 54 6.58 -11.04 5.44
CA GLY A 54 7.36 -12.28 5.60
C GLY A 54 8.59 -12.05 6.45
N SER A 55 9.77 -12.07 5.83
CA SER A 55 11.03 -11.83 6.55
C SER A 55 11.25 -10.36 6.91
N TYR A 56 10.43 -9.46 6.40
CA TYR A 56 10.56 -8.02 6.61
C TYR A 56 9.30 -7.46 7.26
N ARG A 57 9.48 -6.37 7.98
CA ARG A 57 8.37 -5.57 8.49
C ARG A 57 8.39 -4.22 7.81
N GLY A 58 7.38 -3.97 6.97
CA GLY A 58 7.25 -2.69 6.29
C GLY A 58 6.51 -1.68 7.14
N ILE A 59 6.70 -0.41 6.84
CA ILE A 59 5.99 0.68 7.49
C ILE A 59 5.27 1.53 6.46
N ILE A 60 3.98 1.79 6.70
CA ILE A 60 3.20 2.78 5.95
C ILE A 60 3.10 4.01 6.86
N PRO A 61 3.84 5.10 6.55
CA PRO A 61 3.73 6.32 7.34
C PRO A 61 2.29 6.85 7.33
N ARG A 62 1.92 7.57 8.38
CA ARG A 62 0.54 8.06 8.55
C ARG A 62 0.02 8.77 7.30
N GLU A 63 0.81 9.69 6.72
CA GLU A 63 0.43 10.46 5.55
C GLU A 63 0.23 9.60 4.31
N GLU A 64 0.84 8.42 4.28
CA GLU A 64 0.74 7.45 3.18
C GLU A 64 -0.28 6.34 3.46
N GLY A 65 -0.98 6.41 4.59
CA GLY A 65 -1.95 5.38 5.00
C GLY A 65 -3.25 5.42 4.22
N ALA A 66 -3.66 6.59 3.76
CA ALA A 66 -4.86 6.77 2.95
C ALA A 66 -4.84 8.14 2.28
N LEU A 67 -5.58 8.27 1.18
CA LEU A 67 -5.84 9.58 0.57
C LEU A 67 -6.59 10.47 1.56
N GLY A 68 -6.20 11.73 1.62
CA GLY A 68 -6.87 12.75 2.41
C GLY A 68 -6.38 12.88 3.84
N ILE A 69 -5.50 12.01 4.33
CA ILE A 69 -4.97 12.11 5.70
C ILE A 69 -4.15 13.39 5.86
N ALA A 70 -3.18 13.63 4.98
CA ALA A 70 -2.31 14.80 5.04
C ALA A 70 -3.11 16.09 4.85
N GLU A 71 -4.14 16.06 4.01
CA GLU A 71 -5.00 17.20 3.72
C GLU A 71 -6.09 17.42 4.77
N GLY A 72 -6.24 16.48 5.71
CA GLY A 72 -7.25 16.56 6.77
C GLY A 72 -8.67 16.21 6.34
N THR A 73 -8.86 15.71 5.12
CA THR A 73 -10.18 15.31 4.60
C THR A 73 -10.56 13.88 4.98
N THR A 74 -9.58 13.07 5.40
CA THR A 74 -9.78 11.70 5.87
C THR A 74 -9.25 11.59 7.29
N ARG A 75 -10.01 10.95 8.17
CA ARG A 75 -9.64 10.79 9.57
C ARG A 75 -8.77 9.56 9.78
N ASP A 76 -7.97 9.59 10.84
CA ASP A 76 -7.02 8.51 11.19
C ASP A 76 -7.70 7.17 11.43
N ILE A 77 -9.00 7.14 11.73
CA ILE A 77 -9.74 5.89 11.85
C ILE A 77 -9.68 5.05 10.56
N ALA A 78 -9.52 5.69 9.41
CA ALA A 78 -9.36 4.99 8.14
C ALA A 78 -8.05 4.18 8.09
N ILE A 79 -7.04 4.58 8.86
CA ILE A 79 -5.78 3.84 9.02
C ILE A 79 -5.93 2.78 10.11
N ILE A 80 -6.39 3.19 11.28
CA ILE A 80 -6.49 2.33 12.48
C ILE A 80 -7.37 1.11 12.20
N SER A 81 -8.45 1.30 11.45
CA SER A 81 -9.37 0.22 11.10
C SER A 81 -8.76 -0.86 10.21
N ARG A 82 -7.56 -0.63 9.63
CA ARG A 82 -6.89 -1.62 8.79
C ARG A 82 -6.04 -2.62 9.55
N VAL A 83 -5.87 -2.47 10.86
CA VAL A 83 -5.13 -3.43 11.67
C VAL A 83 -5.80 -4.81 11.56
N ASN A 84 -5.01 -5.84 11.33
CA ASN A 84 -5.41 -7.23 11.08
C ASN A 84 -6.15 -7.45 9.76
N LYS A 85 -6.09 -6.48 8.85
CA LYS A 85 -6.70 -6.59 7.51
C LYS A 85 -5.66 -6.45 6.41
N PRO A 86 -5.92 -6.99 5.21
CA PRO A 86 -5.03 -6.79 4.07
C PRO A 86 -5.00 -5.33 3.65
N VAL A 87 -3.80 -4.87 3.25
CA VAL A 87 -3.62 -3.53 2.68
C VAL A 87 -2.78 -3.65 1.42
N CYS A 88 -3.16 -2.90 0.39
CA CYS A 88 -2.40 -2.77 -0.85
C CYS A 88 -1.48 -1.56 -0.76
N TYR A 89 -0.28 -1.69 -1.31
CA TYR A 89 0.71 -0.63 -1.24
C TYR A 89 1.74 -0.74 -2.36
N ARG A 90 2.50 0.34 -2.56
CA ARG A 90 3.75 0.33 -3.32
C ARG A 90 4.91 0.60 -2.39
N ILE A 91 6.07 0.04 -2.72
CA ILE A 91 7.30 0.33 -1.99
C ILE A 91 7.83 1.68 -2.49
N THR A 92 8.02 2.63 -1.58
CA THR A 92 8.53 3.95 -1.91
C THR A 92 10.02 4.09 -1.62
N GLY A 93 10.56 3.23 -0.77
CA GLY A 93 11.97 3.26 -0.41
C GLY A 93 12.29 2.26 0.68
N PHE A 94 13.50 2.34 1.19
CA PHE A 94 13.98 1.48 2.26
C PHE A 94 14.69 2.33 3.29
N SER A 95 14.49 2.01 4.57
CA SER A 95 15.22 2.62 5.67
C SER A 95 15.82 1.51 6.53
N ARG A 96 16.63 1.89 7.52
CA ARG A 96 17.17 0.94 8.47
C ARG A 96 16.70 1.29 9.87
N SER A 97 16.36 0.27 10.66
CA SER A 97 16.04 0.44 12.06
C SER A 97 17.33 0.62 12.87
N GLU A 98 17.19 0.93 14.16
CA GLU A 98 18.33 1.13 15.07
C GLU A 98 19.25 -0.08 15.12
N ASN A 99 18.69 -1.28 14.99
CA ASN A 99 19.48 -2.53 14.99
C ASN A 99 20.03 -2.91 13.61
N GLY A 100 19.88 -2.02 12.61
CA GLY A 100 20.40 -2.23 11.26
C GLY A 100 19.50 -3.04 10.33
N ALA A 101 18.32 -3.45 10.79
CA ALA A 101 17.38 -4.18 9.92
C ALA A 101 16.81 -3.30 8.84
N VAL A 102 16.65 -3.83 7.63
CA VAL A 102 16.03 -3.13 6.52
C VAL A 102 14.52 -3.04 6.75
N VAL A 103 14.00 -1.82 6.65
CA VAL A 103 12.56 -1.55 6.79
C VAL A 103 12.03 -0.96 5.49
N PRO A 104 11.25 -1.71 4.71
CA PRO A 104 10.61 -1.15 3.52
C PRO A 104 9.63 -0.05 3.91
N ARG A 105 9.68 1.07 3.20
CA ARG A 105 8.73 2.18 3.37
C ARG A 105 7.68 2.06 2.28
N LEU A 106 6.43 2.15 2.67
CA LEU A 106 5.29 1.78 1.82
C LEU A 106 4.29 2.93 1.72
N SER A 107 3.51 2.92 0.63
CA SER A 107 2.43 3.88 0.45
C SER A 107 1.16 3.18 -0.02
N ARG A 108 0.15 3.21 0.82
CA ARG A 108 -1.22 2.82 0.46
C ARG A 108 -1.90 3.95 -0.32
N ARG A 109 -1.57 5.20 0.03
CA ARG A 109 -2.12 6.39 -0.62
C ARG A 109 -1.86 6.39 -2.12
N GLN A 110 -0.65 5.99 -2.56
CA GLN A 110 -0.33 5.94 -4.00
C GLN A 110 -1.23 4.96 -4.75
N VAL A 111 -1.54 3.82 -4.16
CA VAL A 111 -2.44 2.84 -4.77
C VAL A 111 -3.86 3.40 -4.86
N GLN A 112 -4.33 4.06 -3.82
CA GLN A 112 -5.64 4.71 -3.82
C GLN A 112 -5.70 5.84 -4.86
N GLN A 113 -4.63 6.63 -4.96
CA GLN A 113 -4.53 7.69 -5.95
C GLN A 113 -4.60 7.15 -7.37
N ASP A 114 -3.89 6.06 -7.65
CA ASP A 114 -3.93 5.42 -8.97
C ASP A 114 -5.32 4.88 -9.31
N CYS A 115 -5.99 4.26 -8.35
CA CYS A 115 -7.34 3.76 -8.56
C CYS A 115 -8.31 4.91 -8.88
N LEU A 116 -8.17 6.02 -8.17
CA LEU A 116 -8.99 7.20 -8.41
C LEU A 116 -8.70 7.81 -9.78
N GLU A 117 -7.45 7.95 -10.16
CA GLU A 117 -7.05 8.49 -11.46
C GLU A 117 -7.53 7.62 -12.61
N GLN A 118 -7.43 6.30 -12.48
CA GLN A 118 -7.96 5.37 -13.48
C GLN A 118 -9.46 5.50 -13.61
N TYR A 119 -10.16 5.64 -12.51
CA TYR A 119 -11.62 5.85 -12.54
C TYR A 119 -11.97 7.16 -13.25
N ILE A 120 -11.31 8.25 -12.88
CA ILE A 120 -11.55 9.58 -13.48
C ILE A 120 -11.19 9.59 -14.97
N SER A 121 -10.10 8.96 -15.36
CA SER A 121 -9.67 8.93 -16.76
C SER A 121 -10.64 8.17 -17.66
N ARG A 122 -11.47 7.30 -17.11
CA ARG A 122 -12.53 6.60 -17.84
C ARG A 122 -13.84 7.39 -17.93
N LEU A 123 -13.96 8.44 -17.14
CA LEU A 123 -15.08 9.36 -17.16
C LEU A 123 -14.78 10.52 -18.12
N VAL A 124 -14.51 10.20 -19.39
CA VAL A 124 -14.10 11.19 -20.38
C VAL A 124 -15.32 12.00 -20.82
N PRO A 125 -15.16 13.32 -21.07
CA PRO A 125 -16.27 14.13 -21.60
C PRO A 125 -16.80 13.53 -22.90
N GLY A 126 -18.09 13.37 -22.97
CA GLY A 126 -18.75 12.76 -24.11
C GLY A 126 -19.00 11.26 -24.03
N ASP A 127 -18.36 10.58 -23.08
CA ASP A 127 -18.67 9.18 -22.85
C ASP A 127 -20.00 9.03 -22.14
N VAL A 128 -20.74 8.02 -22.56
CA VAL A 128 -21.96 7.65 -21.87
C VAL A 128 -21.57 6.75 -20.70
N ILE A 129 -21.83 7.26 -19.53
CA ILE A 129 -21.54 6.52 -18.29
C ILE A 129 -22.86 5.95 -17.80
N ASP A 130 -23.04 4.71 -18.05
CA ASP A 130 -24.27 4.02 -17.68
C ASP A 130 -24.04 3.12 -16.49
#